data_764ee0ae54e67fdab4b04e29b517bbb3
#
_entry.id   764ee0ae54e67fdab4b04e29b517bbb3
#
_cell.length_a   1.000
_cell.length_b   1.000
_cell.length_c   1.000
_cell.angle_alpha   90.00
_cell.angle_beta   90.00
_cell.angle_gamma   90.00
#
_symmetry.space_group_name_H-M   'P 1'
#
loop_
_entity.id
_entity.type
_entity.pdbx_description
1 polymer ?
#
loop_
_entity_poly.entity_id
_entity_poly.type
_entity_poly.pdbx_seq_one_letter_code
_entity_poly.pdbx_strand_id
1 'polypeptide(L)'
;MTLQQLRYVVTIAEIGTISKAAEELFVSQPSLTKALKELEKEMQITIFDRTNKGIHVSREGEIFLGYARQVLEQAALIEEKYKHKSGGKQEFCISTQHYSFAVNAFVDLIKEYGSENYDFSLRETQTYEIIDDVARMKSEIGILYLNEFNASVLEKIMKANDLKFTELFVARPHIFICDKNPLAQKDQVTMEDLKDYPYLSFEQGEHNSFYYSEEMFSTEVRSKNSRVRDRATLFNLLIGLNGYTISSGVIDKELNGENIIAVPLAEEGEMHIGYVTHKKTKPSRLGAIYLEALKRHAQ
;
A
#
# COMPACT_ATOMS: atom_id res chain seq x y z
N MET A 1 -5.15 -31.81 4.40
CA MET A 1 -4.47 -31.42 3.14
C MET A 1 -3.07 -30.87 3.47
N THR A 2 -2.04 -31.25 2.74
CA THR A 2 -0.64 -30.80 2.91
C THR A 2 -0.06 -30.31 1.58
N LEU A 3 0.98 -29.45 1.61
CA LEU A 3 1.68 -29.02 0.40
C LEU A 3 2.27 -30.21 -0.38
N GLN A 4 2.70 -31.26 0.33
CA GLN A 4 3.20 -32.48 -0.29
C GLN A 4 2.10 -33.20 -1.09
N GLN A 5 0.91 -33.32 -0.55
CA GLN A 5 -0.24 -33.90 -1.27
C GLN A 5 -0.62 -33.06 -2.49
N LEU A 6 -0.57 -31.72 -2.40
CA LEU A 6 -0.80 -30.84 -3.55
C LEU A 6 0.27 -31.05 -4.64
N ARG A 7 1.56 -31.15 -4.28
CA ARG A 7 2.63 -31.49 -5.24
C ARG A 7 2.36 -32.83 -5.91
N TYR A 8 1.95 -33.84 -5.15
CA TYR A 8 1.65 -35.17 -5.67
C TYR A 8 0.57 -35.14 -6.76
N VAL A 9 -0.55 -34.49 -6.50
CA VAL A 9 -1.66 -34.47 -7.47
C VAL A 9 -1.34 -33.62 -8.70
N VAL A 10 -0.59 -32.53 -8.55
CA VAL A 10 -0.13 -31.72 -9.69
C VAL A 10 0.82 -32.54 -10.57
N THR A 11 1.80 -33.21 -9.97
CA THR A 11 2.75 -34.06 -10.72
C THR A 11 2.05 -35.26 -11.40
N ILE A 12 1.05 -35.89 -10.75
CA ILE A 12 0.25 -36.96 -11.37
C ILE A 12 -0.50 -36.41 -12.59
N ALA A 13 -1.09 -35.22 -12.51
CA ALA A 13 -1.80 -34.59 -13.62
C ALA A 13 -0.89 -34.26 -14.81
N GLU A 14 0.32 -33.80 -14.55
CA GLU A 14 1.33 -33.46 -15.57
C GLU A 14 1.90 -34.69 -16.29
N ILE A 15 2.15 -35.77 -15.55
CA ILE A 15 2.77 -36.98 -16.08
C ILE A 15 1.73 -37.96 -16.69
N GLY A 16 0.49 -37.92 -16.20
CA GLY A 16 -0.62 -38.73 -16.68
C GLY A 16 -0.65 -40.19 -16.18
N THR A 17 0.33 -40.64 -15.37
CA THR A 17 0.32 -41.99 -14.76
C THR A 17 0.92 -41.95 -13.36
N ILE A 18 0.30 -42.72 -12.41
CA ILE A 18 0.75 -42.76 -11.01
C ILE A 18 2.16 -43.37 -10.90
N SER A 19 2.45 -44.40 -11.69
CA SER A 19 3.74 -45.08 -11.62
C SER A 19 4.91 -44.17 -11.99
N LYS A 20 4.81 -43.47 -13.12
CA LYS A 20 5.83 -42.49 -13.52
C LYS A 20 5.90 -41.28 -12.59
N ALA A 21 4.76 -40.79 -12.10
CA ALA A 21 4.76 -39.75 -11.11
C ALA A 21 5.43 -40.15 -9.79
N ALA A 22 5.27 -41.40 -9.39
CA ALA A 22 5.96 -41.94 -8.19
C ALA A 22 7.51 -42.01 -8.39
N GLU A 23 7.96 -42.39 -9.59
CA GLU A 23 9.37 -42.36 -9.94
C GLU A 23 9.94 -40.95 -9.92
N GLU A 24 9.24 -39.98 -10.54
CA GLU A 24 9.63 -38.55 -10.57
C GLU A 24 9.70 -37.94 -9.16
N LEU A 25 8.77 -38.33 -8.30
CA LEU A 25 8.67 -37.83 -6.93
C LEU A 25 9.57 -38.61 -5.93
N PHE A 26 10.31 -39.60 -6.40
CA PHE A 26 11.15 -40.49 -5.57
C PHE A 26 10.38 -41.14 -4.40
N VAL A 27 9.13 -41.56 -4.65
CA VAL A 27 8.28 -42.24 -3.67
C VAL A 27 7.77 -43.57 -4.21
N SER A 28 7.33 -44.49 -3.31
CA SER A 28 6.69 -45.70 -3.75
C SER A 28 5.30 -45.43 -4.34
N GLN A 29 4.91 -46.12 -5.42
CA GLN A 29 3.57 -46.01 -6.03
C GLN A 29 2.43 -46.27 -5.01
N PRO A 30 2.51 -47.26 -4.10
CA PRO A 30 1.53 -47.44 -3.07
C PRO A 30 1.36 -46.22 -2.14
N SER A 31 2.49 -45.58 -1.76
CA SER A 31 2.47 -44.38 -0.93
C SER A 31 1.79 -43.22 -1.64
N LEU A 32 2.13 -42.99 -2.92
CA LEU A 32 1.51 -41.96 -3.72
C LEU A 32 0.01 -42.19 -3.90
N THR A 33 -0.39 -43.45 -4.19
CA THR A 33 -1.80 -43.83 -4.32
C THR A 33 -2.57 -43.63 -3.00
N LYS A 34 -1.94 -43.94 -1.85
CA LYS A 34 -2.55 -43.70 -0.54
C LYS A 34 -2.76 -42.23 -0.26
N ALA A 35 -1.73 -41.40 -0.49
CA ALA A 35 -1.82 -39.96 -0.29
C ALA A 35 -2.89 -39.30 -1.18
N LEU A 36 -3.02 -39.73 -2.43
CA LEU A 36 -4.07 -39.28 -3.33
C LEU A 36 -5.47 -39.62 -2.77
N LYS A 37 -5.69 -40.88 -2.39
CA LYS A 37 -6.99 -41.32 -1.85
C LYS A 37 -7.37 -40.60 -0.55
N GLU A 38 -6.38 -40.33 0.33
CA GLU A 38 -6.59 -39.57 1.57
C GLU A 38 -6.99 -38.14 1.27
N LEU A 39 -6.35 -37.49 0.27
CA LEU A 39 -6.69 -36.14 -0.15
C LEU A 39 -8.09 -36.08 -0.78
N GLU A 40 -8.43 -36.98 -1.71
CA GLU A 40 -9.76 -37.05 -2.33
C GLU A 40 -10.85 -37.28 -1.29
N LYS A 41 -10.59 -38.15 -0.32
CA LYS A 41 -11.51 -38.42 0.80
C LYS A 41 -11.69 -37.17 1.71
N GLU A 42 -10.60 -36.48 2.04
CA GLU A 42 -10.65 -35.30 2.90
C GLU A 42 -11.40 -34.16 2.21
N MET A 43 -11.15 -33.95 0.91
CA MET A 43 -11.80 -32.91 0.12
C MET A 43 -13.20 -33.28 -0.38
N GLN A 44 -13.60 -34.55 -0.24
CA GLN A 44 -14.87 -35.12 -0.74
C GLN A 44 -15.06 -34.94 -2.24
N ILE A 45 -13.98 -35.01 -3.02
CA ILE A 45 -13.97 -34.91 -4.47
C ILE A 45 -13.20 -36.07 -5.09
N THR A 46 -13.48 -36.37 -6.35
CA THR A 46 -12.66 -37.24 -7.19
C THR A 46 -11.80 -36.36 -8.08
N ILE A 47 -10.48 -36.39 -7.86
CA ILE A 47 -9.53 -35.58 -8.68
C ILE A 47 -9.22 -36.32 -9.97
N PHE A 48 -9.09 -37.63 -9.92
CA PHE A 48 -8.74 -38.45 -11.07
C PHE A 48 -9.69 -39.61 -11.32
N ASP A 49 -10.21 -39.68 -12.53
CA ASP A 49 -10.93 -40.85 -13.04
C ASP A 49 -9.96 -41.91 -13.56
N ARG A 50 -10.14 -43.15 -13.12
CA ARG A 50 -9.35 -44.28 -13.60
C ARG A 50 -10.01 -44.91 -14.81
N THR A 51 -9.27 -45.01 -15.90
CA THR A 51 -9.70 -45.66 -17.11
C THR A 51 -8.72 -46.77 -17.51
N ASN A 52 -9.16 -47.67 -18.41
CA ASN A 52 -8.27 -48.72 -18.95
C ASN A 52 -7.07 -48.15 -19.77
N LYS A 53 -7.09 -46.86 -20.08
CA LYS A 53 -6.04 -46.15 -20.82
C LYS A 53 -5.15 -45.26 -19.96
N GLY A 54 -5.33 -45.23 -18.61
CA GLY A 54 -4.59 -44.41 -17.69
C GLY A 54 -5.49 -43.58 -16.78
N ILE A 55 -4.95 -42.46 -16.31
CA ILE A 55 -5.62 -41.52 -15.43
C ILE A 55 -6.06 -40.32 -16.24
N HIS A 56 -7.31 -39.88 -16.05
CA HIS A 56 -7.85 -38.63 -16.58
C HIS A 56 -8.24 -37.71 -15.42
N VAL A 57 -7.99 -36.42 -15.55
CA VAL A 57 -8.43 -35.43 -14.57
C VAL A 57 -9.95 -35.27 -14.67
N SER A 58 -10.66 -35.37 -13.56
CA SER A 58 -12.10 -35.11 -13.52
C SER A 58 -12.39 -33.62 -13.66
N ARG A 59 -13.67 -33.26 -13.90
CA ARG A 59 -14.07 -31.85 -13.95
C ARG A 59 -13.79 -31.11 -12.63
N GLU A 60 -14.05 -31.73 -11.48
CA GLU A 60 -13.75 -31.18 -10.16
C GLU A 60 -12.24 -31.14 -9.93
N GLY A 61 -11.52 -32.16 -10.43
CA GLY A 61 -10.08 -32.24 -10.38
C GLY A 61 -9.40 -31.08 -11.11
N GLU A 62 -9.90 -30.66 -12.28
CA GLU A 62 -9.35 -29.50 -13.03
C GLU A 62 -9.42 -28.22 -12.18
N ILE A 63 -10.56 -27.98 -11.54
CA ILE A 63 -10.75 -26.80 -10.66
C ILE A 63 -9.80 -26.89 -9.45
N PHE A 64 -9.75 -28.06 -8.80
CA PHE A 64 -8.88 -28.28 -7.65
C PHE A 64 -7.41 -28.11 -8.01
N LEU A 65 -6.95 -28.66 -9.12
CA LEU A 65 -5.58 -28.53 -9.59
C LEU A 65 -5.20 -27.07 -9.90
N GLY A 66 -6.15 -26.27 -10.40
CA GLY A 66 -5.96 -24.83 -10.56
C GLY A 66 -5.60 -24.14 -9.25
N TYR A 67 -6.37 -24.37 -8.19
CA TYR A 67 -6.07 -23.84 -6.85
C TYR A 67 -4.80 -24.46 -6.25
N ALA A 68 -4.56 -25.76 -6.45
CA ALA A 68 -3.37 -26.44 -5.95
C ALA A 68 -2.08 -25.81 -6.52
N ARG A 69 -2.05 -25.49 -7.82
CA ARG A 69 -0.91 -24.80 -8.46
C ARG A 69 -0.67 -23.42 -7.86
N GLN A 70 -1.72 -22.63 -7.65
CA GLN A 70 -1.61 -21.31 -7.02
C GLN A 70 -1.03 -21.38 -5.60
N VAL A 71 -1.49 -22.33 -4.78
CA VAL A 71 -0.95 -22.53 -3.42
C VAL A 71 0.53 -22.93 -3.47
N LEU A 72 0.91 -23.81 -4.36
CA LEU A 72 2.30 -24.24 -4.52
C LEU A 72 3.20 -23.11 -5.02
N GLU A 73 2.72 -22.27 -5.93
CA GLU A 73 3.43 -21.07 -6.39
C GLU A 73 3.66 -20.09 -5.25
N GLN A 74 2.63 -19.79 -4.44
CA GLN A 74 2.79 -18.94 -3.26
C GLN A 74 3.78 -19.54 -2.23
N ALA A 75 3.74 -20.85 -2.02
CA ALA A 75 4.69 -21.54 -1.15
C ALA A 75 6.13 -21.43 -1.68
N ALA A 76 6.32 -21.55 -2.99
CA ALA A 76 7.63 -21.39 -3.63
C ALA A 76 8.17 -19.96 -3.46
N LEU A 77 7.34 -18.94 -3.63
CA LEU A 77 7.71 -17.53 -3.39
C LEU A 77 8.16 -17.29 -1.94
N ILE A 78 7.47 -17.89 -0.96
CA ILE A 78 7.89 -17.83 0.44
C ILE A 78 9.26 -18.50 0.63
N GLU A 79 9.46 -19.68 0.03
CA GLU A 79 10.74 -20.39 0.11
C GLU A 79 11.87 -19.59 -0.54
N GLU A 80 11.65 -19.03 -1.72
CA GLU A 80 12.60 -18.17 -2.43
C GLU A 80 12.99 -16.96 -1.57
N LYS A 81 11.98 -16.25 -1.04
CA LYS A 81 12.19 -15.06 -0.21
C LYS A 81 13.04 -15.34 1.05
N TYR A 82 12.86 -16.49 1.68
CA TYR A 82 13.49 -16.76 2.98
C TYR A 82 14.65 -17.76 2.95
N LYS A 83 14.74 -18.68 1.98
CA LYS A 83 15.85 -19.64 1.86
C LYS A 83 17.08 -19.07 1.15
N HIS A 84 16.90 -18.11 0.23
CA HIS A 84 18.00 -17.48 -0.52
C HIS A 84 18.54 -16.18 0.10
N LYS A 85 18.58 -16.08 1.42
CA LYS A 85 19.12 -14.92 2.17
C LYS A 85 20.64 -14.70 2.04
N SER A 86 21.33 -15.41 1.15
CA SER A 86 22.77 -15.19 0.88
C SER A 86 22.92 -14.10 -0.19
N GLY A 87 22.98 -12.83 0.21
CA GLY A 87 23.08 -11.67 -0.68
C GLY A 87 21.75 -10.96 -0.93
N GLY A 88 20.80 -11.06 0.02
CA GLY A 88 19.45 -10.53 -0.13
C GLY A 88 19.43 -9.02 -0.36
N LYS A 89 18.61 -8.58 -1.30
CA LYS A 89 18.23 -7.18 -1.46
C LYS A 89 17.80 -6.60 -0.12
N GLN A 90 18.24 -5.39 0.19
CA GLN A 90 17.71 -4.65 1.33
C GLN A 90 16.26 -4.27 1.00
N GLU A 91 15.31 -4.76 1.77
CA GLU A 91 13.89 -4.41 1.63
C GLU A 91 13.55 -3.27 2.58
N PHE A 92 12.86 -2.27 2.08
CA PHE A 92 12.31 -1.18 2.90
C PHE A 92 11.04 -0.65 2.24
N CYS A 93 9.98 -0.51 3.01
CA CYS A 93 8.70 -0.01 2.51
C CYS A 93 8.12 1.03 3.47
N ILE A 94 7.60 2.11 2.89
CA ILE A 94 6.81 3.11 3.60
C ILE A 94 5.47 3.34 2.89
N SER A 95 4.45 3.73 3.64
CA SER A 95 3.17 4.18 3.12
C SER A 95 2.89 5.61 3.58
N THR A 96 2.39 6.46 2.71
CA THR A 96 2.20 7.88 3.01
C THR A 96 0.95 8.42 2.36
N GLN A 97 0.30 9.39 2.99
CA GLN A 97 -0.57 10.33 2.29
C GLN A 97 0.26 11.08 1.23
N HIS A 98 -0.37 11.83 0.37
CA HIS A 98 0.27 12.43 -0.82
C HIS A 98 1.14 13.66 -0.48
N TYR A 99 2.23 13.43 0.27
CA TYR A 99 3.18 14.47 0.70
C TYR A 99 4.50 14.44 -0.08
N SER A 100 4.86 15.56 -0.72
CA SER A 100 6.13 15.68 -1.45
C SER A 100 7.36 15.55 -0.55
N PHE A 101 7.32 16.05 0.68
CA PHE A 101 8.42 15.94 1.63
C PHE A 101 8.74 14.47 2.01
N ALA A 102 7.72 13.59 2.03
CA ALA A 102 7.92 12.17 2.26
C ALA A 102 8.66 11.50 1.10
N VAL A 103 8.37 11.93 -0.13
CA VAL A 103 9.07 11.47 -1.34
C VAL A 103 10.51 11.96 -1.35
N ASN A 104 10.76 13.22 -0.99
CA ASN A 104 12.11 13.79 -0.91
C ASN A 104 12.99 13.04 0.07
N ALA A 105 12.46 12.75 1.27
CA ALA A 105 13.15 11.95 2.27
C ALA A 105 13.49 10.53 1.74
N PHE A 106 12.62 9.96 0.91
CA PHE A 106 12.85 8.66 0.29
C PHE A 106 13.91 8.71 -0.81
N VAL A 107 13.94 9.79 -1.59
CA VAL A 107 15.01 10.05 -2.57
C VAL A 107 16.37 10.18 -1.88
N ASP A 108 16.45 10.92 -0.77
CA ASP A 108 17.67 11.07 0.02
C ASP A 108 18.15 9.70 0.57
N LEU A 109 17.23 8.91 1.10
CA LEU A 109 17.54 7.55 1.56
C LEU A 109 18.17 6.71 0.45
N ILE A 110 17.58 6.72 -0.74
CA ILE A 110 18.10 5.93 -1.87
C ILE A 110 19.46 6.44 -2.32
N LYS A 111 19.64 7.76 -2.44
CA LYS A 111 20.92 8.35 -2.85
C LYS A 111 22.06 8.06 -1.89
N GLU A 112 21.77 8.08 -0.59
CA GLU A 112 22.81 7.91 0.44
C GLU A 112 23.08 6.43 0.77
N TYR A 113 22.06 5.58 0.75
CA TYR A 113 22.14 4.21 1.27
C TYR A 113 21.68 3.14 0.29
N GLY A 114 21.26 3.50 -0.92
CA GLY A 114 20.93 2.55 -1.96
C GLY A 114 22.19 1.78 -2.36
N SER A 115 22.31 0.53 -1.90
CA SER A 115 23.32 -0.40 -2.40
C SER A 115 22.91 -0.87 -3.81
N GLU A 116 23.82 -1.56 -4.52
CA GLU A 116 23.51 -2.14 -5.84
C GLU A 116 22.32 -3.12 -5.82
N ASN A 117 21.98 -3.66 -4.63
CA ASN A 117 20.92 -4.64 -4.43
C ASN A 117 19.91 -4.15 -3.38
N TYR A 118 18.90 -3.39 -3.78
CA TYR A 118 17.81 -2.98 -2.91
C TYR A 118 16.44 -3.22 -3.56
N ASP A 119 15.41 -3.31 -2.72
CA ASP A 119 14.01 -3.38 -3.10
C ASP A 119 13.23 -2.44 -2.16
N PHE A 120 13.21 -1.17 -2.52
CA PHE A 120 12.59 -0.13 -1.72
C PHE A 120 11.26 0.29 -2.35
N SER A 121 10.23 0.41 -1.54
CA SER A 121 8.89 0.79 -1.97
C SER A 121 8.39 2.01 -1.22
N LEU A 122 7.91 3.00 -1.95
CA LEU A 122 7.12 4.10 -1.43
C LEU A 122 5.71 3.97 -1.99
N ARG A 123 4.72 3.94 -1.12
CA ARG A 123 3.29 3.81 -1.45
C ARG A 123 2.57 5.09 -1.05
N GLU A 124 2.25 5.95 -2.04
CA GLU A 124 1.25 7.00 -1.81
C GLU A 124 -0.13 6.35 -1.87
N THR A 125 -0.86 6.36 -0.76
CA THR A 125 -2.12 5.62 -0.66
C THR A 125 -3.05 6.20 0.39
N GLN A 126 -4.25 5.65 0.49
CA GLN A 126 -5.35 6.09 1.34
C GLN A 126 -5.02 5.96 2.83
N THR A 127 -5.57 6.85 3.64
CA THR A 127 -5.29 6.91 5.09
C THR A 127 -5.54 5.58 5.82
N TYR A 128 -6.62 4.87 5.48
CA TYR A 128 -6.88 3.56 6.08
C TYR A 128 -5.84 2.52 5.67
N GLU A 129 -5.45 2.50 4.39
CA GLU A 129 -4.46 1.57 3.88
C GLU A 129 -3.07 1.81 4.51
N ILE A 130 -2.70 3.07 4.79
CA ILE A 130 -1.46 3.41 5.50
C ILE A 130 -1.46 2.72 6.88
N ILE A 131 -2.57 2.83 7.62
CA ILE A 131 -2.70 2.21 8.94
C ILE A 131 -2.65 0.67 8.84
N ASP A 132 -3.36 0.08 7.87
CA ASP A 132 -3.36 -1.38 7.64
C ASP A 132 -1.98 -1.90 7.20
N ASP A 133 -1.28 -1.18 6.32
CA ASP A 133 0.06 -1.56 5.86
C ASP A 133 1.07 -1.60 7.01
N VAL A 134 1.03 -0.62 7.93
CA VAL A 134 1.90 -0.62 9.11
C VAL A 134 1.47 -1.69 10.11
N ALA A 135 0.18 -1.88 10.32
CA ALA A 135 -0.36 -2.91 11.22
C ALA A 135 0.04 -4.32 10.78
N ARG A 136 0.03 -4.59 9.47
CA ARG A 136 0.43 -5.87 8.87
C ARG A 136 1.92 -5.97 8.54
N MET A 137 2.72 -4.97 8.94
CA MET A 137 4.16 -4.93 8.65
C MET A 137 4.49 -5.01 7.14
N LYS A 138 3.59 -4.59 6.26
CA LYS A 138 3.86 -4.40 4.82
C LYS A 138 4.69 -3.13 4.61
N SER A 139 4.45 -2.10 5.42
CA SER A 139 5.25 -0.89 5.52
C SER A 139 5.78 -0.74 6.93
N GLU A 140 7.02 -0.32 7.04
CA GLU A 140 7.67 -0.10 8.34
C GLU A 140 7.20 1.22 8.99
N ILE A 141 6.95 2.22 8.15
CA ILE A 141 6.56 3.57 8.55
C ILE A 141 5.35 3.98 7.72
N GLY A 142 4.34 4.56 8.38
CA GLY A 142 3.22 5.24 7.75
C GLY A 142 3.30 6.74 8.01
N ILE A 143 2.91 7.58 7.05
CA ILE A 143 2.89 9.04 7.22
C ILE A 143 1.47 9.54 6.95
N LEU A 144 0.89 10.22 7.92
CA LEU A 144 -0.44 10.79 7.86
C LEU A 144 -0.57 12.01 8.78
N TYR A 145 -1.69 12.71 8.70
CA TYR A 145 -1.99 13.79 9.63
C TYR A 145 -3.16 13.46 10.55
N LEU A 146 -3.16 14.09 11.71
CA LEU A 146 -4.27 14.17 12.64
C LEU A 146 -4.70 15.62 12.81
N ASN A 147 -5.97 15.84 13.09
CA ASN A 147 -6.53 17.10 13.51
C ASN A 147 -7.62 16.87 14.57
N GLU A 148 -8.21 17.92 15.11
CA GLU A 148 -9.27 17.84 16.11
C GLU A 148 -10.46 16.97 15.66
N PHE A 149 -10.79 16.99 14.36
CA PHE A 149 -11.91 16.25 13.80
C PHE A 149 -11.64 14.74 13.69
N ASN A 150 -10.46 14.33 13.17
CA ASN A 150 -10.18 12.94 12.84
C ASN A 150 -9.40 12.14 13.92
N ALA A 151 -8.71 12.83 14.83
CA ALA A 151 -7.81 12.22 15.80
C ALA A 151 -8.48 11.13 16.64
N SER A 152 -9.67 11.41 17.19
CA SER A 152 -10.37 10.45 18.06
C SER A 152 -10.67 9.10 17.39
N VAL A 153 -10.94 9.11 16.08
CA VAL A 153 -11.25 7.91 15.29
C VAL A 153 -9.96 7.20 14.87
N LEU A 154 -9.01 7.94 14.30
CA LEU A 154 -7.77 7.36 13.79
C LEU A 154 -6.89 6.82 14.92
N GLU A 155 -6.76 7.52 16.04
CA GLU A 155 -6.03 7.05 17.22
C GLU A 155 -6.63 5.77 17.80
N LYS A 156 -7.97 5.65 17.84
CA LYS A 156 -8.64 4.44 18.30
C LYS A 156 -8.27 3.24 17.40
N ILE A 157 -8.26 3.43 16.08
CA ILE A 157 -7.89 2.39 15.12
C ILE A 157 -6.41 2.03 15.26
N MET A 158 -5.53 3.03 15.34
CA MET A 158 -4.10 2.81 15.55
C MET A 158 -3.83 2.06 16.87
N LYS A 159 -4.50 2.44 17.95
CA LYS A 159 -4.39 1.77 19.25
C LYS A 159 -4.83 0.31 19.20
N ALA A 160 -5.93 0.02 18.51
CA ALA A 160 -6.45 -1.34 18.33
C ALA A 160 -5.49 -2.25 17.54
N ASN A 161 -4.62 -1.67 16.71
CA ASN A 161 -3.63 -2.37 15.90
C ASN A 161 -2.19 -2.27 16.46
N ASP A 162 -2.01 -1.92 17.73
CA ASP A 162 -0.69 -1.77 18.37
C ASP A 162 0.24 -0.74 17.67
N LEU A 163 -0.34 0.30 17.09
CA LEU A 163 0.40 1.37 16.41
C LEU A 163 0.58 2.58 17.31
N LYS A 164 1.66 3.34 17.05
CA LYS A 164 1.98 4.61 17.70
C LYS A 164 2.14 5.70 16.66
N PHE A 165 1.41 6.79 16.83
CA PHE A 165 1.64 8.04 16.12
C PHE A 165 2.72 8.86 16.85
N THR A 166 3.59 9.50 16.07
CA THR A 166 4.59 10.44 16.57
C THR A 166 4.56 11.68 15.67
N GLU A 167 4.25 12.83 16.25
CA GLU A 167 4.19 14.10 15.54
C GLU A 167 5.57 14.51 15.03
N LEU A 168 5.61 15.04 13.81
CA LEU A 168 6.78 15.63 13.17
C LEU A 168 6.72 17.16 13.25
N PHE A 169 5.60 17.72 12.82
CA PHE A 169 5.34 19.17 12.83
C PHE A 169 3.86 19.47 12.77
N VAL A 170 3.51 20.69 13.11
CA VAL A 170 2.16 21.22 12.96
C VAL A 170 2.14 22.23 11.83
N ALA A 171 1.21 22.06 10.89
CA ALA A 171 1.01 22.95 9.77
C ALA A 171 -0.35 23.65 9.87
N ARG A 172 -0.43 24.90 9.41
CA ARG A 172 -1.69 25.57 9.12
C ARG A 172 -2.20 25.18 7.74
N PRO A 173 -3.50 25.19 7.50
CA PRO A 173 -4.04 24.84 6.19
C PRO A 173 -3.61 25.86 5.13
N HIS A 174 -3.23 25.36 3.98
CA HIS A 174 -2.94 26.09 2.77
C HIS A 174 -3.75 25.51 1.62
N ILE A 175 -4.01 26.32 0.61
CA ILE A 175 -4.49 25.80 -0.68
C ILE A 175 -3.29 25.61 -1.62
N PHE A 176 -3.34 24.54 -2.40
CA PHE A 176 -2.47 24.38 -3.57
C PHE A 176 -3.27 24.78 -4.81
N ILE A 177 -2.71 25.66 -5.60
CA ILE A 177 -3.28 26.20 -6.84
C ILE A 177 -2.20 26.36 -7.90
N CYS A 178 -2.64 26.52 -9.15
CA CYS A 178 -1.73 26.92 -10.22
C CYS A 178 -1.24 28.37 -9.99
N ASP A 179 0.03 28.63 -10.29
CA ASP A 179 0.64 29.97 -10.22
C ASP A 179 -0.10 31.04 -11.04
N LYS A 180 -0.83 30.61 -12.08
CA LYS A 180 -1.66 31.47 -12.94
C LYS A 180 -3.09 31.70 -12.42
N ASN A 181 -3.47 31.06 -11.31
CA ASN A 181 -4.76 31.27 -10.70
C ASN A 181 -4.85 32.71 -10.16
N PRO A 182 -5.96 33.44 -10.35
CA PRO A 182 -6.12 34.80 -9.81
C PRO A 182 -5.89 34.90 -8.29
N LEU A 183 -6.16 33.83 -7.54
CA LEU A 183 -5.92 33.78 -6.10
C LEU A 183 -4.43 33.71 -5.73
N ALA A 184 -3.56 33.40 -6.67
CA ALA A 184 -2.10 33.34 -6.47
C ALA A 184 -1.47 34.69 -6.07
N GLN A 185 -2.17 35.79 -6.32
CA GLN A 185 -1.73 37.16 -5.96
C GLN A 185 -2.19 37.59 -4.55
N LYS A 186 -2.96 36.76 -3.85
CA LYS A 186 -3.42 37.07 -2.50
C LYS A 186 -2.44 36.55 -1.46
N ASP A 187 -2.23 37.32 -0.40
CA ASP A 187 -1.44 36.90 0.76
C ASP A 187 -2.14 35.79 1.54
N GLN A 188 -3.48 35.75 1.48
CA GLN A 188 -4.33 34.78 2.16
C GLN A 188 -5.66 34.65 1.41
N VAL A 189 -6.21 33.44 1.40
CA VAL A 189 -7.48 33.09 0.73
C VAL A 189 -8.49 32.58 1.76
N THR A 190 -9.76 32.91 1.59
CA THR A 190 -10.88 32.44 2.41
C THR A 190 -11.65 31.34 1.68
N MET A 191 -12.46 30.55 2.42
CA MET A 191 -13.38 29.57 1.80
C MET A 191 -14.40 30.22 0.88
N GLU A 192 -14.77 31.49 1.14
CA GLU A 192 -15.65 32.29 0.26
C GLU A 192 -15.01 32.54 -1.11
N ASP A 193 -13.71 32.87 -1.13
CA ASP A 193 -12.95 33.07 -2.37
C ASP A 193 -12.88 31.82 -3.25
N LEU A 194 -13.05 30.63 -2.62
CA LEU A 194 -12.90 29.32 -3.28
C LEU A 194 -14.21 28.80 -3.90
N LYS A 195 -15.34 29.40 -3.64
CA LYS A 195 -16.66 28.89 -4.04
C LYS A 195 -16.82 28.63 -5.54
N ASP A 196 -16.19 29.47 -6.35
CA ASP A 196 -16.30 29.37 -7.81
C ASP A 196 -15.28 28.42 -8.45
N TYR A 197 -14.29 27.97 -7.67
CA TYR A 197 -13.20 27.10 -8.16
C TYR A 197 -13.49 25.61 -7.91
N PRO A 198 -13.08 24.72 -8.82
CA PRO A 198 -13.19 23.28 -8.59
C PRO A 198 -12.31 22.84 -7.42
N TYR A 199 -12.92 22.15 -6.46
CA TYR A 199 -12.21 21.48 -5.38
C TYR A 199 -11.74 20.09 -5.82
N LEU A 200 -10.48 19.79 -5.57
CA LEU A 200 -9.84 18.51 -5.89
C LEU A 200 -9.39 17.84 -4.59
N SER A 201 -9.71 16.58 -4.44
CA SER A 201 -9.38 15.79 -3.25
C SER A 201 -8.97 14.37 -3.61
N PHE A 202 -8.31 13.70 -2.69
CA PHE A 202 -7.98 12.28 -2.83
C PHE A 202 -9.16 11.41 -2.39
N GLU A 203 -9.49 10.40 -3.20
CA GLU A 203 -10.51 9.43 -2.84
C GLU A 203 -9.99 8.45 -1.78
N GLN A 204 -10.88 8.02 -0.87
CA GLN A 204 -10.55 7.12 0.21
C GLN A 204 -11.15 5.71 0.02
N GLY A 205 -11.49 5.34 -1.23
CA GLY A 205 -11.96 4.01 -1.61
C GLY A 205 -13.18 3.54 -0.81
N GLU A 206 -13.12 2.31 -0.31
CA GLU A 206 -14.21 1.73 0.51
C GLU A 206 -14.34 2.41 1.87
N HIS A 207 -13.26 2.97 2.41
CA HIS A 207 -13.24 3.71 3.67
C HIS A 207 -13.46 5.21 3.43
N ASN A 208 -14.58 5.57 2.81
CA ASN A 208 -14.89 6.92 2.34
C ASN A 208 -15.49 7.87 3.42
N SER A 209 -15.36 7.54 4.69
CA SER A 209 -15.71 8.45 5.78
C SER A 209 -14.79 9.67 5.79
N PHE A 210 -15.33 10.85 6.08
CA PHE A 210 -14.57 12.10 6.18
C PHE A 210 -13.39 12.04 7.18
N TYR A 211 -13.43 11.14 8.16
CA TYR A 211 -12.32 10.93 9.09
C TYR A 211 -11.02 10.43 8.41
N TYR A 212 -11.13 9.83 7.22
CA TYR A 212 -9.97 9.35 6.45
C TYR A 212 -9.49 10.34 5.40
N SER A 213 -10.22 11.47 5.19
CA SER A 213 -9.84 12.48 4.18
C SER A 213 -8.44 13.03 4.46
N GLU A 214 -7.70 13.27 3.39
CA GLU A 214 -6.35 13.86 3.47
C GLU A 214 -6.40 15.39 3.55
N GLU A 215 -7.53 15.97 3.21
CA GLU A 215 -7.76 17.40 3.21
C GLU A 215 -8.58 17.82 4.42
N MET A 216 -8.21 18.95 5.02
CA MET A 216 -9.03 19.61 6.03
C MET A 216 -10.32 20.12 5.42
N PHE A 217 -11.32 20.36 6.28
CA PHE A 217 -12.64 20.88 5.88
C PHE A 217 -13.34 20.04 4.81
N SER A 218 -13.07 18.72 4.81
CA SER A 218 -13.66 17.77 3.86
C SER A 218 -15.18 17.59 4.00
N THR A 219 -15.75 17.98 5.14
CA THR A 219 -17.20 17.96 5.41
C THR A 219 -17.95 19.13 4.78
N GLU A 220 -17.23 20.17 4.34
CA GLU A 220 -17.84 21.34 3.70
C GLU A 220 -18.47 20.97 2.35
N VAL A 221 -19.69 21.46 2.12
CA VAL A 221 -20.39 21.22 0.86
C VAL A 221 -19.84 22.13 -0.23
N ARG A 222 -19.37 21.54 -1.32
CA ARG A 222 -18.81 22.25 -2.48
C ARG A 222 -19.61 21.92 -3.73
N SER A 223 -19.90 22.93 -4.54
CA SER A 223 -20.66 22.78 -5.78
C SER A 223 -19.88 22.06 -6.90
N LYS A 224 -18.54 22.18 -6.90
CA LYS A 224 -17.65 21.58 -7.89
C LYS A 224 -16.61 20.75 -7.17
N ASN A 225 -16.73 19.42 -7.23
CA ASN A 225 -15.86 18.49 -6.53
C ASN A 225 -15.41 17.39 -7.48
N SER A 226 -14.10 17.13 -7.53
CA SER A 226 -13.49 16.00 -8.26
C SER A 226 -12.56 15.23 -7.35
N ARG A 227 -12.62 13.90 -7.41
CA ARG A 227 -11.76 13.02 -6.63
C ARG A 227 -10.79 12.28 -7.53
N VAL A 228 -9.58 12.12 -7.07
CA VAL A 228 -8.49 11.45 -7.78
C VAL A 228 -7.76 10.47 -6.86
N ARG A 229 -6.93 9.60 -7.44
CA ARG A 229 -6.16 8.61 -6.67
C ARG A 229 -4.69 8.95 -6.52
N ASP A 230 -4.17 9.80 -7.37
CA ASP A 230 -2.74 10.07 -7.44
C ASP A 230 -2.45 11.57 -7.57
N ARG A 231 -1.28 11.95 -7.09
CA ARG A 231 -0.83 13.34 -7.04
C ARG A 231 -0.59 13.93 -8.43
N ALA A 232 -0.11 13.15 -9.39
CA ALA A 232 0.14 13.64 -10.74
C ALA A 232 -1.16 14.05 -11.43
N THR A 233 -2.21 13.22 -11.33
CA THR A 233 -3.54 13.54 -11.81
C THR A 233 -4.12 14.76 -11.09
N LEU A 234 -3.96 14.85 -9.76
CA LEU A 234 -4.42 16.01 -8.98
C LEU A 234 -3.77 17.30 -9.50
N PHE A 235 -2.47 17.33 -9.67
CA PHE A 235 -1.74 18.51 -10.13
C PHE A 235 -2.11 18.91 -11.57
N ASN A 236 -2.28 17.93 -12.46
CA ASN A 236 -2.76 18.18 -13.82
C ASN A 236 -4.16 18.83 -13.81
N LEU A 237 -5.05 18.39 -12.93
CA LEU A 237 -6.38 18.98 -12.79
C LEU A 237 -6.34 20.37 -12.11
N LEU A 238 -5.44 20.59 -11.15
CA LEU A 238 -5.20 21.93 -10.58
C LEU A 238 -4.87 22.94 -11.67
N ILE A 239 -3.97 22.58 -12.59
CA ILE A 239 -3.56 23.41 -13.71
C ILE A 239 -4.67 23.51 -14.75
N GLY A 240 -5.21 22.37 -15.21
CA GLY A 240 -6.14 22.30 -16.33
C GLY A 240 -7.54 22.87 -16.04
N LEU A 241 -8.00 22.77 -14.80
CA LEU A 241 -9.32 23.26 -14.36
C LEU A 241 -9.22 24.56 -13.55
N ASN A 242 -8.01 25.05 -13.30
CA ASN A 242 -7.79 26.18 -12.39
C ASN A 242 -8.40 25.94 -11.00
N GLY A 243 -8.31 24.66 -10.53
CA GLY A 243 -8.89 24.22 -9.28
C GLY A 243 -7.99 24.46 -8.08
N TYR A 244 -8.41 23.94 -6.92
CA TYR A 244 -7.63 23.98 -5.68
C TYR A 244 -7.77 22.66 -4.89
N THR A 245 -6.76 22.40 -4.05
CA THR A 245 -6.85 21.40 -2.97
C THR A 245 -6.35 22.02 -1.66
N ILE A 246 -6.69 21.43 -0.51
CA ILE A 246 -6.26 21.91 0.81
C ILE A 246 -5.20 20.97 1.35
N SER A 247 -4.05 21.52 1.77
CA SER A 247 -2.90 20.74 2.24
C SER A 247 -2.10 21.51 3.28
N SER A 248 -0.97 20.96 3.69
CA SER A 248 -0.07 21.52 4.72
C SER A 248 0.70 22.78 4.32
N GLY A 249 0.70 23.13 3.05
CA GLY A 249 1.55 24.21 2.53
C GLY A 249 2.99 23.80 2.21
N VAL A 250 3.41 22.62 2.61
CA VAL A 250 4.76 22.10 2.30
C VAL A 250 4.75 21.50 0.89
N ILE A 251 5.36 22.21 -0.05
CA ILE A 251 5.53 21.77 -1.43
C ILE A 251 6.98 21.96 -1.86
N ASP A 252 7.54 20.95 -2.49
CA ASP A 252 8.89 21.01 -3.04
C ASP A 252 8.83 21.39 -4.51
N LYS A 253 9.47 22.51 -4.87
CA LYS A 253 9.49 23.05 -6.23
C LYS A 253 10.39 22.23 -7.16
N GLU A 254 11.46 21.63 -6.65
CA GLU A 254 12.37 20.83 -7.48
C GLU A 254 11.69 19.56 -8.00
N LEU A 255 10.85 18.91 -7.16
CA LEU A 255 10.13 17.70 -7.57
C LEU A 255 8.78 17.97 -8.24
N ASN A 256 8.10 19.06 -7.88
CA ASN A 256 6.73 19.31 -8.36
C ASN A 256 6.64 20.43 -9.40
N GLY A 257 7.76 21.08 -9.74
CA GLY A 257 7.81 22.22 -10.64
C GLY A 257 7.30 23.52 -9.99
N GLU A 258 7.47 24.63 -10.72
CA GLU A 258 7.10 25.96 -10.22
C GLU A 258 5.63 26.33 -10.45
N ASN A 259 4.90 25.49 -11.19
CA ASN A 259 3.52 25.80 -11.62
C ASN A 259 2.46 25.64 -10.52
N ILE A 260 2.80 24.98 -9.39
CA ILE A 260 1.91 24.81 -8.23
C ILE A 260 2.49 25.57 -7.05
N ILE A 261 1.68 26.41 -6.46
CA ILE A 261 2.06 27.22 -5.30
C ILE A 261 1.11 26.95 -4.12
N ALA A 262 1.62 27.20 -2.93
CA ALA A 262 0.85 27.17 -1.69
C ALA A 262 0.48 28.61 -1.31
N VAL A 263 -0.82 28.84 -1.03
CA VAL A 263 -1.34 30.10 -0.50
C VAL A 263 -2.01 29.81 0.84
N PRO A 264 -1.74 30.57 1.91
CA PRO A 264 -2.37 30.38 3.21
C PRO A 264 -3.89 30.45 3.13
N LEU A 265 -4.57 29.54 3.84
CA LEU A 265 -6.02 29.58 4.03
C LEU A 265 -6.34 30.31 5.35
N ALA A 266 -7.35 31.18 5.32
CA ALA A 266 -7.68 32.07 6.43
C ALA A 266 -8.36 31.34 7.60
N GLU A 267 -8.96 30.19 7.32
CA GLU A 267 -9.69 29.39 8.30
C GLU A 267 -8.75 28.82 9.37
N GLU A 268 -9.17 28.88 10.62
CA GLU A 268 -8.44 28.32 11.75
C GLU A 268 -8.43 26.79 11.67
N GLY A 269 -7.31 26.20 12.03
CA GLY A 269 -7.13 24.76 12.09
C GLY A 269 -5.67 24.37 12.07
N GLU A 270 -5.38 23.19 12.59
CA GLU A 270 -4.03 22.63 12.64
C GLU A 270 -4.00 21.23 12.05
N MET A 271 -2.98 20.96 11.25
CA MET A 271 -2.64 19.64 10.76
C MET A 271 -1.42 19.14 11.54
N HIS A 272 -1.64 18.21 12.46
CA HIS A 272 -0.56 17.51 13.17
C HIS A 272 -0.02 16.41 12.28
N ILE A 273 0.98 16.72 11.47
CA ILE A 273 1.58 15.77 10.54
C ILE A 273 2.61 14.94 11.29
N GLY A 274 2.54 13.63 11.09
CA GLY A 274 3.41 12.73 11.82
C GLY A 274 3.56 11.38 11.14
N TYR A 275 4.28 10.51 11.82
CA TYR A 275 4.48 9.15 11.36
C TYR A 275 3.93 8.11 12.32
N VAL A 276 3.53 6.99 11.76
CA VAL A 276 2.99 5.82 12.45
C VAL A 276 3.99 4.68 12.37
N THR A 277 4.25 4.03 13.50
CA THR A 277 5.07 2.83 13.59
C THR A 277 4.40 1.79 14.48
N HIS A 278 4.78 0.52 14.33
CA HIS A 278 4.29 -0.54 15.19
C HIS A 278 4.99 -0.47 16.57
N LYS A 279 4.23 -0.53 17.69
CA LYS A 279 4.77 -0.41 19.05
C LYS A 279 5.75 -1.52 19.44
N LYS A 280 5.57 -2.71 18.89
CA LYS A 280 6.37 -3.91 19.23
C LYS A 280 7.68 -4.01 18.44
N THR A 281 7.87 -3.18 17.43
CA THR A 281 9.08 -3.18 16.60
C THR A 281 9.79 -1.83 16.70
N LYS A 282 11.11 -1.86 16.75
CA LYS A 282 11.91 -0.64 16.58
C LYS A 282 12.13 -0.43 15.08
N PRO A 283 12.21 0.82 14.62
CA PRO A 283 12.62 1.11 13.27
C PRO A 283 13.93 0.40 12.91
N SER A 284 14.00 -0.17 11.72
CA SER A 284 15.24 -0.74 11.16
C SER A 284 16.30 0.35 11.00
N ARG A 285 17.52 -0.03 10.62
CA ARG A 285 18.55 0.96 10.28
C ARG A 285 18.07 1.90 9.17
N LEU A 286 17.43 1.38 8.12
CA LEU A 286 16.88 2.19 7.02
C LEU A 286 15.73 3.05 7.50
N GLY A 287 14.84 2.52 8.33
CA GLY A 287 13.75 3.27 8.94
C GLY A 287 14.24 4.46 9.79
N ALA A 288 15.30 4.26 10.60
CA ALA A 288 15.89 5.33 11.39
C ALA A 288 16.48 6.44 10.50
N ILE A 289 17.19 6.06 9.43
CA ILE A 289 17.78 7.02 8.47
C ILE A 289 16.68 7.78 7.73
N TYR A 290 15.64 7.07 7.27
CA TYR A 290 14.49 7.70 6.62
C TYR A 290 13.79 8.72 7.54
N LEU A 291 13.60 8.40 8.82
CA LEU A 291 13.00 9.33 9.79
C LEU A 291 13.85 10.58 10.00
N GLU A 292 15.17 10.47 9.98
CA GLU A 292 16.05 11.65 10.03
C GLU A 292 15.97 12.50 8.75
N ALA A 293 15.92 11.87 7.57
CA ALA A 293 15.69 12.56 6.31
C ALA A 293 14.31 13.26 6.31
N LEU A 294 13.27 12.56 6.78
CA LEU A 294 11.91 13.08 6.86
C LEU A 294 11.82 14.35 7.72
N LYS A 295 12.53 14.40 8.85
CA LYS A 295 12.59 15.59 9.71
C LYS A 295 13.25 16.80 9.02
N ARG A 296 14.22 16.56 8.12
CA ARG A 296 14.89 17.65 7.37
C ARG A 296 13.96 18.27 6.32
N HIS A 297 13.13 17.47 5.67
CA HIS A 297 12.20 17.92 4.64
C HIS A 297 10.83 18.37 5.19
N ALA A 298 10.58 18.19 6.47
CA ALA A 298 9.36 18.60 7.16
C ALA A 298 9.40 20.04 7.72
N GLN A 299 10.47 20.81 7.41
CA GLN A 299 10.68 22.19 7.89
C GLN A 299 10.35 23.22 6.83
#